data_d4bb0ad9f704ddea313028d35eb4c8d2
#
_entry.id   d4bb0ad9f704ddea313028d35eb4c8d2
#
_cell.length_a   1.000
_cell.length_b   1.000
_cell.length_c   1.000
_cell.angle_alpha   90.00
_cell.angle_beta   90.00
_cell.angle_gamma   90.00
#
_symmetry.space_group_name_H-M   'P 1'
#
loop_
_entity.id
_entity.type
_entity.pdbx_description
1 polymer ?
#
loop_
_entity_poly.entity_id
_entity_poly.type
_entity_poly.pdbx_seq_one_letter_code
_entity_poly.pdbx_strand_id
1 'polypeptide(L)'
;MAAADYSGDMPVRTALRPGVVSPTLPVPRSIVRPEYVGRATAKEGSEPWVQTPEVIEKMRVAGRIAAGALAEAGMAVAPGVTTDELDRIAHEYMIDNGAYPSTLGYKGYPKSCCTSLNEIICHGIPDSTVIEDGDIVNIDVTAFIDGVHGDTNATFLAGDVSEEHRLLVERTHEATMRAIKAVKPGRALSVVGRVIESYANRFGYNVVRDFTGHGIATTFHNGLVVLHYDQPAVETVLEPGMTFTIEPMINLGALDYEIWDDDWTVATKDKKWTAQFEHTLVVTDDGAEILTLAP
;
A
#
# COMPACT_ATOMS: atom_id res chain seq x y z
N MET A 1 25.86 26.82 33.04
CA MET A 1 25.82 26.10 31.77
C MET A 1 24.46 26.40 31.17
N ALA A 2 24.39 27.20 30.13
CA ALA A 2 23.17 27.58 29.47
C ALA A 2 22.73 26.38 28.58
N ALA A 3 21.49 25.93 28.73
CA ALA A 3 20.90 24.98 27.82
C ALA A 3 20.80 25.61 26.42
N ALA A 4 21.36 24.96 25.42
CA ALA A 4 21.23 25.40 24.04
C ALA A 4 19.77 25.18 23.63
N ASP A 5 19.13 26.27 23.25
CA ASP A 5 17.76 26.29 22.70
C ASP A 5 17.87 25.79 21.24
N TYR A 6 17.58 24.52 21.03
CA TYR A 6 17.44 23.89 19.69
C TYR A 6 16.03 24.06 19.17
N SER A 7 15.56 25.31 19.05
CA SER A 7 14.37 25.63 18.22
C SER A 7 14.84 26.02 16.81
N GLY A 8 15.55 25.14 16.15
CA GLY A 8 15.78 25.23 14.71
C GLY A 8 14.57 24.69 13.99
N ASP A 9 13.72 25.56 13.41
CA ASP A 9 12.73 25.15 12.42
C ASP A 9 13.44 24.31 11.35
N MET A 10 13.16 23.02 11.31
CA MET A 10 13.58 22.17 10.20
C MET A 10 13.08 22.81 8.90
N PRO A 11 13.89 22.91 7.84
CA PRO A 11 13.42 23.46 6.58
C PRO A 11 12.25 22.60 6.09
N VAL A 12 11.08 23.23 5.98
CA VAL A 12 9.89 22.56 5.43
C VAL A 12 10.20 22.18 3.99
N ARG A 13 10.20 20.88 3.69
CA ARG A 13 10.37 20.40 2.33
C ARG A 13 9.38 21.09 1.39
N THR A 14 9.83 21.51 0.23
CA THR A 14 8.95 22.01 -0.82
C THR A 14 8.09 20.88 -1.37
N ALA A 15 6.84 21.18 -1.78
CA ALA A 15 5.94 20.21 -2.37
C ALA A 15 6.63 19.41 -3.49
N LEU A 16 6.38 18.11 -3.50
CA LEU A 16 6.98 17.18 -4.46
C LEU A 16 6.58 17.50 -5.90
N ARG A 17 7.46 17.12 -6.81
CA ARG A 17 7.27 17.22 -8.26
C ARG A 17 7.78 15.96 -8.92
N PRO A 18 7.26 15.58 -10.10
CA PRO A 18 7.76 14.43 -10.84
C PRO A 18 9.27 14.53 -11.08
N GLY A 19 9.99 13.47 -10.73
CA GLY A 19 11.39 13.28 -11.09
C GLY A 19 11.57 12.65 -12.45
N VAL A 20 12.77 12.14 -12.74
CA VAL A 20 13.06 11.42 -13.98
C VAL A 20 12.86 9.93 -13.73
N VAL A 21 11.87 9.35 -14.39
CA VAL A 21 11.59 7.89 -14.31
C VAL A 21 12.66 7.14 -15.10
N SER A 22 13.36 6.23 -14.43
CA SER A 22 14.35 5.36 -15.06
C SER A 22 13.70 4.27 -15.92
N PRO A 23 14.44 3.63 -16.85
CA PRO A 23 13.91 2.52 -17.65
C PRO A 23 13.37 1.38 -16.79
N THR A 24 12.35 0.71 -17.31
CA THR A 24 11.76 -0.49 -16.71
C THR A 24 12.81 -1.58 -16.48
N LEU A 25 12.82 -2.17 -15.29
CA LEU A 25 13.74 -3.25 -14.93
C LEU A 25 13.35 -4.57 -15.63
N PRO A 26 14.32 -5.37 -16.06
CA PRO A 26 14.06 -6.59 -16.81
C PRO A 26 13.60 -7.73 -15.91
N VAL A 27 12.54 -8.44 -16.32
CA VAL A 27 12.09 -9.67 -15.69
C VAL A 27 12.56 -10.89 -16.48
N PRO A 28 13.26 -11.87 -15.88
CA PRO A 28 13.66 -13.11 -16.53
C PRO A 28 12.48 -13.84 -17.20
N ARG A 29 12.76 -14.46 -18.37
CA ARG A 29 11.71 -15.19 -19.11
C ARG A 29 11.18 -16.43 -18.37
N SER A 30 11.93 -16.96 -17.42
CA SER A 30 11.55 -18.09 -16.57
C SER A 30 10.45 -17.72 -15.56
N ILE A 31 10.29 -16.45 -15.22
CA ILE A 31 9.26 -15.99 -14.30
C ILE A 31 7.93 -15.86 -15.04
N VAL A 32 6.92 -16.54 -14.53
CA VAL A 32 5.55 -16.49 -15.06
C VAL A 32 4.97 -15.10 -14.84
N ARG A 33 4.36 -14.55 -15.89
CA ARG A 33 3.80 -13.20 -15.87
C ARG A 33 2.29 -13.26 -15.68
N PRO A 34 1.69 -12.29 -14.97
CA PRO A 34 0.24 -12.12 -14.94
C PRO A 34 -0.32 -11.93 -16.35
N GLU A 35 -1.58 -12.26 -16.53
CA GLU A 35 -2.25 -12.29 -17.82
C GLU A 35 -2.34 -10.92 -18.52
N TYR A 36 -2.30 -9.83 -17.75
CA TYR A 36 -2.42 -8.44 -18.26
C TYR A 36 -1.11 -7.88 -18.82
N VAL A 37 0.04 -8.51 -18.55
CA VAL A 37 1.34 -7.99 -19.00
C VAL A 37 1.41 -7.99 -20.53
N GLY A 38 1.65 -6.80 -21.08
CA GLY A 38 1.64 -6.57 -22.53
C GLY A 38 0.25 -6.40 -23.15
N ARG A 39 -0.79 -6.25 -22.31
CA ARG A 39 -2.17 -5.93 -22.76
C ARG A 39 -2.57 -4.53 -22.30
N ALA A 40 -3.51 -3.92 -23.04
CA ALA A 40 -4.05 -2.61 -22.69
C ALA A 40 -4.98 -2.63 -21.46
N THR A 41 -5.57 -3.80 -21.15
CA THR A 41 -6.52 -3.96 -20.04
C THR A 41 -6.20 -5.23 -19.25
N ALA A 42 -6.33 -5.14 -17.92
CA ALA A 42 -6.36 -6.31 -17.04
C ALA A 42 -7.78 -6.90 -17.00
N LYS A 43 -7.91 -8.18 -16.70
CA LYS A 43 -9.22 -8.74 -16.38
C LYS A 43 -9.70 -8.14 -15.05
N GLU A 44 -10.90 -7.61 -15.04
CA GLU A 44 -11.57 -7.17 -13.84
C GLU A 44 -12.66 -8.19 -13.44
N GLY A 45 -12.67 -8.51 -12.17
CA GLY A 45 -13.77 -9.03 -11.38
C GLY A 45 -14.69 -10.11 -11.94
N SER A 46 -14.22 -11.36 -12.10
CA SER A 46 -15.13 -12.48 -12.31
C SER A 46 -14.82 -13.72 -11.47
N GLU A 47 -13.83 -13.66 -10.59
CA GLU A 47 -13.53 -14.77 -9.70
C GLU A 47 -14.36 -14.71 -8.41
N PRO A 48 -14.65 -15.85 -7.77
CA PRO A 48 -15.29 -15.87 -6.47
C PRO A 48 -14.47 -15.11 -5.43
N TRP A 49 -15.13 -14.41 -4.50
CA TRP A 49 -14.44 -13.75 -3.38
C TRP A 49 -13.96 -14.75 -2.31
N VAL A 50 -14.65 -15.89 -2.20
CA VAL A 50 -14.26 -17.02 -1.33
C VAL A 50 -13.33 -17.94 -2.12
N GLN A 51 -12.11 -18.10 -1.63
CA GLN A 51 -11.06 -18.88 -2.27
C GLN A 51 -10.98 -20.30 -1.70
N THR A 52 -10.45 -21.24 -2.51
CA THR A 52 -10.19 -22.60 -2.03
C THR A 52 -8.96 -22.64 -1.13
N PRO A 53 -8.83 -23.66 -0.25
CA PRO A 53 -7.63 -23.82 0.58
C PRO A 53 -6.32 -23.83 -0.23
N GLU A 54 -6.32 -24.42 -1.43
CA GLU A 54 -5.15 -24.50 -2.30
C GLU A 54 -4.73 -23.12 -2.81
N VAL A 55 -5.70 -22.26 -3.15
CA VAL A 55 -5.43 -20.87 -3.57
C VAL A 55 -4.89 -20.08 -2.39
N ILE A 56 -5.49 -20.22 -1.21
CA ILE A 56 -5.05 -19.51 0.01
C ILE A 56 -3.59 -19.90 0.38
N GLU A 57 -3.21 -21.19 0.27
CA GLU A 57 -1.83 -21.62 0.50
C GLU A 57 -0.83 -20.95 -0.46
N LYS A 58 -1.18 -20.85 -1.74
CA LYS A 58 -0.36 -20.10 -2.70
C LYS A 58 -0.29 -18.61 -2.35
N MET A 59 -1.40 -18.00 -1.93
CA MET A 59 -1.43 -16.60 -1.49
C MET A 59 -0.54 -16.35 -0.27
N ARG A 60 -0.41 -17.31 0.65
CA ARG A 60 0.56 -17.22 1.76
C ARG A 60 2.00 -17.13 1.25
N VAL A 61 2.32 -17.83 0.16
CA VAL A 61 3.66 -17.73 -0.46
C VAL A 61 3.83 -16.37 -1.12
N ALA A 62 2.89 -15.94 -1.95
CA ALA A 62 2.93 -14.63 -2.62
C ALA A 62 3.01 -13.48 -1.59
N GLY A 63 2.18 -13.55 -0.54
CA GLY A 63 2.16 -12.56 0.54
C GLY A 63 3.46 -12.46 1.32
N ARG A 64 4.10 -13.59 1.63
CA ARG A 64 5.43 -13.57 2.29
C ARG A 64 6.51 -12.97 1.39
N ILE A 65 6.46 -13.20 0.08
CA ILE A 65 7.41 -12.61 -0.87
C ILE A 65 7.18 -11.10 -0.96
N ALA A 66 5.94 -10.64 -1.08
CA ALA A 66 5.61 -9.22 -1.07
C ALA A 66 6.09 -8.54 0.23
N ALA A 67 5.77 -9.13 1.39
CA ALA A 67 6.19 -8.62 2.69
C ALA A 67 7.71 -8.59 2.86
N GLY A 68 8.43 -9.60 2.34
CA GLY A 68 9.89 -9.62 2.33
C GLY A 68 10.48 -8.51 1.45
N ALA A 69 9.93 -8.31 0.25
CA ALA A 69 10.35 -7.23 -0.65
C ALA A 69 10.10 -5.84 -0.03
N LEU A 70 8.93 -5.68 0.62
CA LEU A 70 8.59 -4.47 1.38
C LEU A 70 9.58 -4.22 2.53
N ALA A 71 9.92 -5.26 3.28
CA ALA A 71 10.88 -5.15 4.40
C ALA A 71 12.28 -4.75 3.92
N GLU A 72 12.80 -5.38 2.85
CA GLU A 72 14.10 -5.04 2.28
C GLU A 72 14.16 -3.61 1.74
N ALA A 73 13.14 -3.18 0.98
CA ALA A 73 13.04 -1.81 0.50
C ALA A 73 12.88 -0.81 1.65
N GLY A 74 12.08 -1.16 2.66
CA GLY A 74 11.85 -0.35 3.86
C GLY A 74 13.12 -0.14 4.68
N MET A 75 13.98 -1.16 4.83
CA MET A 75 15.28 -1.03 5.50
C MET A 75 16.24 -0.07 4.78
N ALA A 76 16.05 0.13 3.48
CA ALA A 76 16.86 1.05 2.69
C ALA A 76 16.36 2.50 2.75
N VAL A 77 15.20 2.78 3.34
CA VAL A 77 14.67 4.15 3.46
C VAL A 77 15.57 4.98 4.35
N ALA A 78 16.25 5.93 3.73
CA ALA A 78 17.14 6.87 4.43
C ALA A 78 17.31 8.15 3.60
N PRO A 79 17.64 9.28 4.23
CA PRO A 79 18.02 10.49 3.50
C PRO A 79 19.14 10.23 2.50
N GLY A 80 18.98 10.73 1.26
CA GLY A 80 19.93 10.56 0.16
C GLY A 80 19.65 9.36 -0.77
N VAL A 81 18.77 8.43 -0.38
CA VAL A 81 18.33 7.34 -1.24
C VAL A 81 17.26 7.84 -2.21
N THR A 82 17.22 7.33 -3.44
CA THR A 82 16.18 7.68 -4.41
C THR A 82 15.02 6.69 -4.36
N THR A 83 13.84 7.10 -4.80
CA THR A 83 12.70 6.19 -4.93
C THR A 83 12.94 5.10 -5.99
N ASP A 84 13.71 5.40 -7.07
CA ASP A 84 14.19 4.40 -8.03
C ASP A 84 15.03 3.29 -7.38
N GLU A 85 15.83 3.63 -6.37
CA GLU A 85 16.63 2.62 -5.64
C GLU A 85 15.73 1.69 -4.81
N LEU A 86 14.67 2.22 -4.19
CA LEU A 86 13.68 1.40 -3.48
C LEU A 86 12.95 0.45 -4.42
N ASP A 87 12.57 0.92 -5.63
CA ASP A 87 11.98 0.08 -6.68
C ASP A 87 12.93 -1.05 -7.10
N ARG A 88 14.22 -0.73 -7.29
CA ARG A 88 15.25 -1.72 -7.64
C ARG A 88 15.36 -2.81 -6.57
N ILE A 89 15.41 -2.44 -5.30
CA ILE A 89 15.53 -3.38 -4.18
C ILE A 89 14.30 -4.30 -4.12
N ALA A 90 13.09 -3.73 -4.17
CA ALA A 90 11.86 -4.51 -4.16
C ALA A 90 11.78 -5.44 -5.39
N HIS A 91 12.14 -4.94 -6.57
CA HIS A 91 12.19 -5.72 -7.80
C HIS A 91 13.13 -6.93 -7.67
N GLU A 92 14.40 -6.69 -7.32
CA GLU A 92 15.41 -7.74 -7.20
C GLU A 92 14.99 -8.82 -6.19
N TYR A 93 14.47 -8.43 -5.03
CA TYR A 93 13.96 -9.38 -4.04
C TYR A 93 12.84 -10.28 -4.61
N MET A 94 11.86 -9.70 -5.30
CA MET A 94 10.78 -10.49 -5.92
C MET A 94 11.30 -11.43 -7.00
N ILE A 95 12.22 -10.96 -7.88
CA ILE A 95 12.84 -11.76 -8.93
C ILE A 95 13.65 -12.93 -8.35
N ASP A 96 14.44 -12.68 -7.32
CA ASP A 96 15.28 -13.71 -6.67
C ASP A 96 14.43 -14.79 -5.99
N ASN A 97 13.19 -14.44 -5.59
CA ASN A 97 12.21 -15.37 -5.05
C ASN A 97 11.27 -15.98 -6.12
N GLY A 98 11.54 -15.76 -7.42
CA GLY A 98 10.79 -16.34 -8.53
C GLY A 98 9.41 -15.70 -8.77
N ALA A 99 9.14 -14.56 -8.15
CA ALA A 99 7.88 -13.83 -8.28
C ALA A 99 7.98 -12.71 -9.33
N TYR A 100 6.85 -12.39 -9.96
CA TYR A 100 6.69 -11.23 -10.84
C TYR A 100 6.17 -10.04 -10.02
N PRO A 101 6.75 -8.82 -10.14
CA PRO A 101 6.19 -7.61 -9.55
C PRO A 101 4.84 -7.28 -10.20
N SER A 102 3.73 -7.43 -9.49
CA SER A 102 2.39 -7.32 -10.10
C SER A 102 2.07 -5.94 -10.64
N THR A 103 2.59 -4.89 -10.04
CA THR A 103 2.40 -3.50 -10.50
C THR A 103 3.01 -3.27 -11.90
N LEU A 104 4.13 -3.97 -12.20
CA LEU A 104 4.87 -3.79 -13.44
C LEU A 104 4.04 -4.17 -14.67
N GLY A 105 3.66 -3.18 -15.47
CA GLY A 105 2.83 -3.36 -16.67
C GLY A 105 1.33 -3.45 -16.39
N TYR A 106 0.88 -3.38 -15.11
CA TYR A 106 -0.54 -3.29 -14.80
C TYR A 106 -1.11 -1.97 -15.30
N LYS A 107 -2.06 -2.06 -16.27
CA LYS A 107 -2.64 -0.86 -16.95
C LYS A 107 -1.57 0.16 -17.41
N GLY A 108 -0.37 -0.32 -17.75
CA GLY A 108 0.74 0.51 -18.23
C GLY A 108 1.67 1.07 -17.14
N TYR A 109 1.46 0.75 -15.85
CA TYR A 109 2.35 1.19 -14.77
C TYR A 109 3.80 0.74 -15.02
N PRO A 110 4.82 1.64 -14.92
CA PRO A 110 6.15 1.34 -15.46
C PRO A 110 7.14 0.69 -14.46
N LYS A 111 6.77 0.56 -13.18
CA LYS A 111 7.64 0.20 -12.08
C LYS A 111 7.16 -1.04 -11.31
N SER A 112 8.03 -1.59 -10.47
CA SER A 112 7.80 -2.84 -9.73
C SER A 112 7.11 -2.66 -8.38
N CYS A 113 7.13 -1.45 -7.86
CA CYS A 113 6.39 -1.02 -6.68
C CYS A 113 5.89 0.41 -6.84
N CYS A 114 5.03 0.89 -5.92
CA CYS A 114 4.74 2.31 -5.81
C CYS A 114 5.56 2.90 -4.65
N THR A 115 5.97 4.17 -4.79
CA THR A 115 6.63 4.93 -3.72
C THR A 115 5.93 6.27 -3.56
N SER A 116 5.25 6.46 -2.44
CA SER A 116 4.42 7.63 -2.19
C SER A 116 4.96 8.39 -0.98
N LEU A 117 5.57 9.55 -1.23
CA LEU A 117 6.20 10.39 -0.22
C LEU A 117 5.24 11.47 0.26
N ASN A 118 5.22 11.74 1.54
CA ASN A 118 4.61 12.92 2.17
C ASN A 118 3.16 13.20 1.75
N GLU A 119 2.95 14.14 0.82
CA GLU A 119 1.65 14.51 0.29
C GLU A 119 1.13 13.60 -0.83
N ILE A 120 1.92 12.62 -1.28
CA ILE A 120 1.45 11.63 -2.26
C ILE A 120 0.62 10.59 -1.53
N ILE A 121 -0.65 10.49 -1.91
CA ILE A 121 -1.63 9.60 -1.29
C ILE A 121 -1.32 8.13 -1.64
N CYS A 122 -1.16 7.85 -2.94
CA CYS A 122 -0.87 6.52 -3.46
C CYS A 122 -0.34 6.56 -4.90
N HIS A 123 0.07 5.41 -5.41
CA HIS A 123 0.50 5.14 -6.79
C HIS A 123 1.67 6.02 -7.29
N GLY A 124 2.44 6.61 -6.39
CA GLY A 124 3.65 7.36 -6.76
C GLY A 124 4.59 6.49 -7.57
N ILE A 125 5.01 6.97 -8.75
CA ILE A 125 5.94 6.24 -9.63
C ILE A 125 7.36 6.46 -9.12
N PRO A 126 8.11 5.40 -8.76
CA PRO A 126 9.53 5.49 -8.44
C PRO A 126 10.33 6.20 -9.53
N ASP A 127 11.13 7.18 -9.14
CA ASP A 127 11.89 8.04 -10.02
C ASP A 127 13.18 8.56 -9.35
N SER A 128 13.80 9.61 -9.92
CA SER A 128 15.01 10.22 -9.36
C SER A 128 14.79 11.07 -8.09
N THR A 129 13.59 11.08 -7.52
CA THR A 129 13.27 11.81 -6.28
C THR A 129 14.13 11.30 -5.15
N VAL A 130 14.89 12.19 -4.52
CA VAL A 130 15.74 11.90 -3.36
C VAL A 130 14.92 12.05 -2.10
N ILE A 131 15.00 11.05 -1.24
CA ILE A 131 14.42 11.08 0.11
C ILE A 131 15.24 12.06 0.96
N GLU A 132 14.57 12.96 1.67
CA GLU A 132 15.19 13.94 2.56
C GLU A 132 15.00 13.55 4.03
N ASP A 133 15.81 14.14 4.90
CA ASP A 133 15.65 13.99 6.34
C ASP A 133 14.29 14.56 6.80
N GLY A 134 13.54 13.76 7.53
CA GLY A 134 12.19 14.12 7.98
C GLY A 134 11.06 13.63 7.08
N ASP A 135 11.32 13.04 5.89
CA ASP A 135 10.27 12.47 5.03
C ASP A 135 9.59 11.24 5.64
N ILE A 136 8.36 11.00 5.21
CA ILE A 136 7.70 9.70 5.33
C ILE A 136 7.52 9.11 3.93
N VAL A 137 7.73 7.80 3.80
CA VAL A 137 7.76 7.10 2.51
C VAL A 137 6.87 5.87 2.59
N ASN A 138 5.75 5.88 1.89
CA ASN A 138 4.99 4.65 1.66
C ASN A 138 5.63 3.87 0.51
N ILE A 139 5.84 2.58 0.72
CA ILE A 139 6.24 1.61 -0.31
C ILE A 139 5.14 0.58 -0.41
N ASP A 140 4.66 0.34 -1.65
CA ASP A 140 3.54 -0.55 -1.93
C ASP A 140 4.00 -1.63 -2.93
N VAL A 141 3.90 -2.89 -2.51
CA VAL A 141 4.51 -4.04 -3.18
C VAL A 141 3.51 -5.16 -3.35
N THR A 142 3.28 -5.56 -4.60
CA THR A 142 2.49 -6.74 -4.93
C THR A 142 3.33 -7.78 -5.65
N ALA A 143 3.37 -9.00 -5.15
CA ALA A 143 4.05 -10.13 -5.77
C ALA A 143 3.06 -11.10 -6.42
N PHE A 144 3.41 -11.58 -7.63
CA PHE A 144 2.67 -12.63 -8.34
C PHE A 144 3.52 -13.87 -8.50
N ILE A 145 3.04 -14.99 -7.97
CA ILE A 145 3.68 -16.30 -8.11
C ILE A 145 2.60 -17.40 -8.08
N ASP A 146 2.83 -18.51 -8.77
CA ASP A 146 1.94 -19.67 -8.83
C ASP A 146 0.48 -19.35 -9.20
N GLY A 147 0.29 -18.25 -9.97
CA GLY A 147 -1.00 -17.82 -10.48
C GLY A 147 -1.84 -16.97 -9.49
N VAL A 148 -1.25 -16.50 -8.40
CA VAL A 148 -1.94 -15.66 -7.39
C VAL A 148 -1.10 -14.44 -7.01
N HIS A 149 -1.78 -13.42 -6.44
CA HIS A 149 -1.18 -12.19 -5.95
C HIS A 149 -1.13 -12.16 -4.43
N GLY A 150 -0.18 -11.39 -3.89
CA GLY A 150 -0.12 -10.98 -2.49
C GLY A 150 0.34 -9.53 -2.44
N ASP A 151 -0.40 -8.67 -1.76
CA ASP A 151 -0.32 -7.22 -1.80
C ASP A 151 -0.17 -6.63 -0.40
N THR A 152 0.77 -5.70 -0.23
CA THR A 152 1.02 -5.07 1.06
C THR A 152 1.80 -3.77 0.91
N ASN A 153 1.51 -2.81 1.78
CA ASN A 153 2.30 -1.59 1.88
C ASN A 153 2.55 -1.17 3.34
N ALA A 154 3.53 -0.31 3.52
CA ALA A 154 3.81 0.34 4.78
C ALA A 154 4.45 1.71 4.57
N THR A 155 4.23 2.62 5.51
CA THR A 155 4.88 3.93 5.54
C THR A 155 6.06 3.90 6.49
N PHE A 156 7.24 4.26 5.98
CA PHE A 156 8.53 4.29 6.69
C PHE A 156 8.94 5.74 7.01
N LEU A 157 9.71 5.91 8.07
CA LEU A 157 10.24 7.19 8.50
C LEU A 157 11.68 7.35 7.99
N ALA A 158 12.02 8.49 7.39
CA ALA A 158 13.36 8.78 6.90
C ALA A 158 14.04 9.82 7.80
N GLY A 159 15.01 9.39 8.61
CA GLY A 159 15.75 10.26 9.52
C GLY A 159 14.91 10.80 10.68
N ASP A 160 15.03 12.12 10.98
CA ASP A 160 14.35 12.78 12.11
C ASP A 160 13.00 13.36 11.68
N VAL A 161 11.96 12.54 11.77
CA VAL A 161 10.59 12.88 11.37
C VAL A 161 9.89 13.63 12.50
N SER A 162 9.20 14.73 12.18
CA SER A 162 8.44 15.51 13.14
C SER A 162 7.42 14.68 13.91
N GLU A 163 7.10 15.08 15.14
CA GLU A 163 6.11 14.35 15.97
C GLU A 163 4.74 14.25 15.29
N GLU A 164 4.30 15.32 14.60
CA GLU A 164 3.02 15.32 13.87
C GLU A 164 2.97 14.20 12.81
N HIS A 165 4.03 14.10 11.99
CA HIS A 165 4.09 13.12 10.91
C HIS A 165 4.35 11.70 11.43
N ARG A 166 5.18 11.53 12.46
CA ARG A 166 5.36 10.25 13.14
C ARG A 166 4.05 9.73 13.73
N LEU A 167 3.28 10.60 14.38
CA LEU A 167 1.97 10.25 14.91
C LEU A 167 0.95 9.91 13.82
N LEU A 168 1.01 10.56 12.65
CA LEU A 168 0.19 10.18 11.50
C LEU A 168 0.48 8.74 11.10
N VAL A 169 1.76 8.39 10.92
CA VAL A 169 2.19 7.04 10.52
C VAL A 169 1.74 5.99 11.56
N GLU A 170 2.05 6.22 12.85
CA GLU A 170 1.69 5.30 13.93
C GLU A 170 0.17 5.08 14.03
N ARG A 171 -0.62 6.15 13.90
CA ARG A 171 -2.09 6.10 13.98
C ARG A 171 -2.72 5.46 12.76
N THR A 172 -2.13 5.62 11.59
CA THR A 172 -2.58 4.94 10.37
C THR A 172 -2.36 3.43 10.50
N HIS A 173 -1.18 3.00 10.94
CA HIS A 173 -0.92 1.60 11.24
C HIS A 173 -1.92 1.03 12.27
N GLU A 174 -2.12 1.74 13.37
CA GLU A 174 -3.07 1.30 14.42
C GLU A 174 -4.51 1.23 13.88
N ALA A 175 -4.94 2.16 13.01
CA ALA A 175 -6.25 2.12 12.37
C ALA A 175 -6.43 0.85 11.52
N THR A 176 -5.41 0.51 10.72
CA THR A 176 -5.38 -0.70 9.89
C THR A 176 -5.48 -1.95 10.76
N MET A 177 -4.64 -2.07 11.79
CA MET A 177 -4.63 -3.24 12.69
C MET A 177 -5.94 -3.40 13.47
N ARG A 178 -6.58 -2.30 13.87
CA ARG A 178 -7.92 -2.31 14.49
C ARG A 178 -8.99 -2.82 13.54
N ALA A 179 -8.94 -2.40 12.29
CA ALA A 179 -9.88 -2.87 11.27
C ALA A 179 -9.71 -4.35 10.99
N ILE A 180 -8.46 -4.84 10.85
CA ILE A 180 -8.15 -6.26 10.70
C ILE A 180 -8.72 -7.08 11.86
N LYS A 181 -8.50 -6.63 13.09
CA LYS A 181 -9.05 -7.28 14.29
C LYS A 181 -10.58 -7.31 14.35
N ALA A 182 -11.24 -6.37 13.66
CA ALA A 182 -12.71 -6.31 13.61
C ALA A 182 -13.31 -7.25 12.57
N VAL A 183 -12.51 -7.76 11.61
CA VAL A 183 -12.93 -8.75 10.62
C VAL A 183 -13.30 -10.04 11.33
N LYS A 184 -14.56 -10.48 11.14
CA LYS A 184 -15.07 -11.76 11.65
C LYS A 184 -16.15 -12.28 10.71
N PRO A 185 -16.24 -13.62 10.51
CA PRO A 185 -17.31 -14.19 9.72
C PRO A 185 -18.68 -13.79 10.26
N GLY A 186 -19.64 -13.59 9.37
CA GLY A 186 -21.01 -13.17 9.69
C GLY A 186 -21.18 -11.67 9.94
N ARG A 187 -20.11 -10.88 10.03
CA ARG A 187 -20.19 -9.39 10.10
C ARG A 187 -20.31 -8.79 8.71
N ALA A 188 -20.95 -7.63 8.63
CA ALA A 188 -20.92 -6.84 7.41
C ALA A 188 -19.52 -6.26 7.18
N LEU A 189 -19.05 -6.24 5.93
CA LEU A 189 -17.74 -5.71 5.51
C LEU A 189 -17.58 -4.21 5.88
N SER A 190 -18.69 -3.47 5.98
CA SER A 190 -18.71 -2.07 6.45
C SER A 190 -18.09 -1.86 7.84
N VAL A 191 -17.89 -2.92 8.63
CA VAL A 191 -17.19 -2.83 9.92
C VAL A 191 -15.77 -2.29 9.76
N VAL A 192 -15.09 -2.59 8.64
CA VAL A 192 -13.74 -2.13 8.34
C VAL A 192 -13.69 -0.62 8.31
N GLY A 193 -14.46 0.01 7.43
CA GLY A 193 -14.47 1.46 7.28
C GLY A 193 -14.94 2.18 8.53
N ARG A 194 -15.96 1.65 9.21
CA ARG A 194 -16.45 2.21 10.48
C ARG A 194 -15.35 2.29 11.55
N VAL A 195 -14.56 1.23 11.69
CA VAL A 195 -13.48 1.18 12.70
C VAL A 195 -12.36 2.16 12.33
N ILE A 196 -11.95 2.20 11.06
CA ILE A 196 -10.90 3.09 10.57
C ILE A 196 -11.31 4.57 10.76
N GLU A 197 -12.44 4.97 10.20
CA GLU A 197 -12.88 6.37 10.23
C GLU A 197 -13.17 6.84 11.67
N SER A 198 -13.82 5.99 12.48
CA SER A 198 -14.04 6.32 13.89
C SER A 198 -12.74 6.52 14.67
N TYR A 199 -11.69 5.78 14.34
CA TYR A 199 -10.38 5.94 14.99
C TYR A 199 -9.66 7.20 14.49
N ALA A 200 -9.59 7.41 13.17
CA ALA A 200 -8.94 8.58 12.55
C ALA A 200 -9.56 9.91 13.02
N ASN A 201 -10.89 9.96 13.10
CA ASN A 201 -11.65 11.16 13.53
C ASN A 201 -11.31 11.62 14.95
N ARG A 202 -10.80 10.74 15.84
CA ARG A 202 -10.38 11.13 17.20
C ARG A 202 -9.22 12.11 17.19
N PHE A 203 -8.45 12.12 16.12
CA PHE A 203 -7.26 12.94 15.95
C PHE A 203 -7.46 14.08 14.94
N GLY A 204 -8.68 14.22 14.40
CA GLY A 204 -8.98 15.20 13.35
C GLY A 204 -8.43 14.82 11.97
N TYR A 205 -8.09 13.54 11.75
CA TYR A 205 -7.61 13.03 10.47
C TYR A 205 -8.77 12.67 9.55
N ASN A 206 -8.54 12.76 8.25
CA ASN A 206 -9.50 12.40 7.22
C ASN A 206 -9.10 11.11 6.50
N VAL A 207 -10.08 10.25 6.22
CA VAL A 207 -9.88 8.99 5.49
C VAL A 207 -10.24 9.19 4.03
N VAL A 208 -9.33 8.87 3.12
CA VAL A 208 -9.54 8.96 1.67
C VAL A 208 -10.67 8.02 1.24
N ARG A 209 -11.51 8.47 0.28
CA ARG A 209 -12.75 7.77 -0.10
C ARG A 209 -12.73 7.17 -1.48
N ASP A 210 -11.96 7.75 -2.40
CA ASP A 210 -11.97 7.37 -3.82
C ASP A 210 -11.01 6.22 -4.15
N PHE A 211 -10.12 5.88 -3.20
CA PHE A 211 -9.22 4.73 -3.27
C PHE A 211 -9.58 3.77 -2.14
N THR A 212 -9.68 2.48 -2.48
CA THR A 212 -10.30 1.47 -1.62
C THR A 212 -9.46 0.21 -1.57
N GLY A 213 -9.61 -0.58 -0.54
CA GLY A 213 -9.17 -1.97 -0.55
C GLY A 213 -9.99 -2.79 -1.55
N HIS A 214 -9.47 -3.93 -1.91
CA HIS A 214 -10.04 -4.75 -2.97
C HIS A 214 -9.92 -6.24 -2.68
N GLY A 215 -10.79 -7.02 -3.30
CA GLY A 215 -10.62 -8.46 -3.33
C GLY A 215 -9.43 -8.83 -4.20
N ILE A 216 -8.66 -9.83 -3.78
CA ILE A 216 -7.41 -10.26 -4.42
C ILE A 216 -7.25 -11.77 -4.32
N ALA A 217 -6.82 -12.42 -5.40
CA ALA A 217 -6.39 -13.82 -5.43
C ALA A 217 -5.67 -14.14 -6.74
N THR A 218 -6.34 -14.82 -7.71
CA THR A 218 -5.80 -15.09 -9.05
C THR A 218 -5.86 -13.85 -9.93
N THR A 219 -6.74 -12.92 -9.61
CA THR A 219 -6.85 -11.59 -10.20
C THR A 219 -6.32 -10.55 -9.21
N PHE A 220 -5.59 -9.55 -9.69
CA PHE A 220 -5.06 -8.49 -8.83
C PHE A 220 -6.19 -7.74 -8.12
N HIS A 221 -7.23 -7.35 -8.88
CA HIS A 221 -8.45 -6.72 -8.36
C HIS A 221 -9.66 -7.51 -8.82
N ASN A 222 -10.34 -8.22 -7.93
CA ASN A 222 -11.42 -9.16 -8.30
C ASN A 222 -12.84 -8.56 -8.21
N GLY A 223 -12.94 -7.24 -8.00
CA GLY A 223 -14.23 -6.52 -7.98
C GLY A 223 -14.89 -6.43 -6.60
N LEU A 224 -14.42 -7.10 -5.55
CA LEU A 224 -14.82 -6.79 -4.19
C LEU A 224 -14.20 -5.44 -3.79
N VAL A 225 -15.03 -4.52 -3.29
CA VAL A 225 -14.59 -3.19 -2.83
C VAL A 225 -14.65 -3.13 -1.31
N VAL A 226 -13.53 -2.74 -0.67
CA VAL A 226 -13.41 -2.59 0.78
C VAL A 226 -13.26 -1.11 1.11
N LEU A 227 -14.33 -0.48 1.57
CA LEU A 227 -14.32 0.94 1.93
C LEU A 227 -13.63 1.14 3.29
N HIS A 228 -12.84 2.21 3.39
CA HIS A 228 -12.11 2.58 4.61
C HIS A 228 -12.83 3.64 5.46
N TYR A 229 -13.99 4.10 5.02
CA TYR A 229 -14.88 5.03 5.73
C TYR A 229 -16.23 4.39 6.06
N ASP A 230 -16.97 4.93 7.02
CA ASP A 230 -18.25 4.35 7.46
C ASP A 230 -19.30 4.48 6.37
N GLN A 231 -19.70 3.36 5.80
CA GLN A 231 -20.78 3.24 4.81
C GLN A 231 -21.70 2.09 5.18
N PRO A 232 -22.72 2.35 6.02
CA PRO A 232 -23.63 1.32 6.50
C PRO A 232 -24.42 0.57 5.41
N ALA A 233 -24.53 1.17 4.21
CA ALA A 233 -25.21 0.53 3.08
C ALA A 233 -24.43 -0.63 2.44
N VAL A 234 -23.15 -0.83 2.82
CA VAL A 234 -22.38 -2.00 2.40
C VAL A 234 -22.77 -3.20 3.26
N GLU A 235 -23.64 -4.04 2.71
CA GLU A 235 -24.23 -5.21 3.39
C GLU A 235 -23.49 -6.52 3.10
N THR A 236 -22.39 -6.50 2.32
CA THR A 236 -21.59 -7.70 2.05
C THR A 236 -21.20 -8.38 3.35
N VAL A 237 -21.62 -9.63 3.52
CA VAL A 237 -21.32 -10.42 4.72
C VAL A 237 -19.96 -11.09 4.54
N LEU A 238 -19.10 -10.99 5.54
CA LEU A 238 -17.81 -11.66 5.59
C LEU A 238 -18.02 -13.18 5.76
N GLU A 239 -17.42 -13.95 4.87
CA GLU A 239 -17.47 -15.41 4.89
C GLU A 239 -16.06 -16.02 4.98
N PRO A 240 -15.87 -17.16 5.67
CA PRO A 240 -14.58 -17.85 5.68
C PRO A 240 -14.08 -18.14 4.26
N GLY A 241 -12.79 -17.89 4.03
CA GLY A 241 -12.15 -18.04 2.72
C GLY A 241 -12.20 -16.79 1.84
N MET A 242 -12.94 -15.73 2.20
CA MET A 242 -12.84 -14.46 1.49
C MET A 242 -11.43 -13.88 1.63
N THR A 243 -10.86 -13.40 0.50
CA THR A 243 -9.54 -12.75 0.47
C THR A 243 -9.64 -11.33 -0.07
N PHE A 244 -9.04 -10.37 0.62
CA PHE A 244 -9.08 -8.95 0.28
C PHE A 244 -7.99 -8.17 1.00
N THR A 245 -7.77 -6.92 0.57
CA THR A 245 -6.86 -5.96 1.23
C THR A 245 -7.62 -5.05 2.19
N ILE A 246 -6.92 -4.59 3.22
CA ILE A 246 -7.30 -3.43 4.04
C ILE A 246 -6.11 -2.47 4.00
N GLU A 247 -6.33 -1.26 3.43
CA GLU A 247 -5.28 -0.34 3.02
C GLU A 247 -5.65 1.15 3.19
N PRO A 248 -6.09 1.59 4.35
CA PRO A 248 -6.56 2.96 4.51
C PRO A 248 -5.47 4.00 4.27
N MET A 249 -5.77 4.98 3.42
CA MET A 249 -5.01 6.20 3.26
C MET A 249 -5.60 7.27 4.17
N ILE A 250 -4.80 7.80 5.09
CA ILE A 250 -5.23 8.76 6.11
C ILE A 250 -4.46 10.06 5.97
N ASN A 251 -5.19 11.17 5.80
CA ASN A 251 -4.66 12.50 5.54
C ASN A 251 -4.67 13.38 6.80
N LEU A 252 -3.63 14.18 7.00
CA LEU A 252 -3.63 15.31 7.95
C LEU A 252 -4.56 16.45 7.52
N GLY A 253 -4.80 16.59 6.22
CA GLY A 253 -5.54 17.68 5.61
C GLY A 253 -6.86 17.27 4.99
N ALA A 254 -7.25 17.99 3.95
CA ALA A 254 -8.50 17.79 3.22
C ALA A 254 -8.49 16.49 2.40
N LEU A 255 -9.67 16.13 1.86
CA LEU A 255 -9.81 14.94 0.99
C LEU A 255 -9.59 15.28 -0.49
N ASP A 256 -9.52 16.56 -0.85
CA ASP A 256 -9.29 16.97 -2.23
C ASP A 256 -7.89 16.55 -2.68
N TYR A 257 -7.84 15.93 -3.86
CA TYR A 257 -6.59 15.47 -4.48
C TYR A 257 -6.48 15.91 -5.94
N GLU A 258 -5.32 15.75 -6.49
CA GLU A 258 -5.01 15.88 -7.92
C GLU A 258 -4.25 14.65 -8.38
N ILE A 259 -4.44 14.27 -9.64
CA ILE A 259 -3.63 13.24 -10.30
C ILE A 259 -2.61 13.96 -11.18
N TRP A 260 -1.35 13.54 -11.11
CA TRP A 260 -0.29 14.12 -11.93
C TRP A 260 -0.43 13.74 -13.40
N ASP A 261 0.31 14.42 -14.29
CA ASP A 261 0.30 14.17 -15.72
C ASP A 261 0.82 12.78 -16.13
N ASP A 262 1.27 11.98 -15.17
CA ASP A 262 1.66 10.59 -15.35
C ASP A 262 0.47 9.60 -15.29
N ASP A 263 -0.75 10.10 -15.09
CA ASP A 263 -2.01 9.36 -14.96
C ASP A 263 -2.09 8.42 -13.72
N TRP A 264 -1.10 8.44 -12.81
CA TRP A 264 -1.00 7.53 -11.67
C TRP A 264 -0.84 8.22 -10.33
N THR A 265 0.14 9.10 -10.20
CA THR A 265 0.52 9.71 -8.92
C THR A 265 -0.60 10.59 -8.38
N VAL A 266 -1.14 10.21 -7.22
CA VAL A 266 -2.24 10.93 -6.55
C VAL A 266 -1.67 11.78 -5.41
N ALA A 267 -1.87 13.10 -5.46
CA ALA A 267 -1.35 14.03 -4.45
C ALA A 267 -2.47 14.81 -3.78
N THR A 268 -2.32 15.11 -2.47
CA THR A 268 -3.24 16.02 -1.78
C THR A 268 -3.14 17.43 -2.37
N LYS A 269 -4.29 18.10 -2.59
CA LYS A 269 -4.29 19.48 -3.10
C LYS A 269 -3.75 20.50 -2.11
N ASP A 270 -3.97 20.28 -0.84
CA ASP A 270 -3.52 21.17 0.25
C ASP A 270 -2.06 20.92 0.67
N LYS A 271 -1.40 19.92 0.05
CA LYS A 271 -0.02 19.49 0.33
C LYS A 271 0.20 19.04 1.77
N LYS A 272 -0.87 18.71 2.48
CA LYS A 272 -0.78 18.02 3.76
C LYS A 272 -0.44 16.55 3.56
N TRP A 273 0.33 16.01 4.50
CA TRP A 273 0.86 14.67 4.38
C TRP A 273 -0.19 13.59 4.64
N THR A 274 0.09 12.43 4.09
CA THR A 274 -0.76 11.24 4.15
C THR A 274 0.08 10.01 4.48
N ALA A 275 -0.53 9.01 5.11
CA ALA A 275 0.10 7.73 5.36
C ALA A 275 -0.86 6.58 5.01
N GLN A 276 -0.27 5.43 4.65
CA GLN A 276 -1.00 4.22 4.32
C GLN A 276 -0.30 2.99 4.92
N PHE A 277 -1.08 2.00 5.31
CA PHE A 277 -0.63 0.65 5.62
C PHE A 277 -1.61 -0.36 5.05
N GLU A 278 -1.10 -1.47 4.56
CA GLU A 278 -1.89 -2.47 3.91
C GLU A 278 -1.48 -3.88 4.29
N HIS A 279 -2.48 -4.75 4.35
CA HIS A 279 -2.30 -6.19 4.37
C HIS A 279 -3.33 -6.91 3.51
N THR A 280 -2.90 -7.95 2.81
CA THR A 280 -3.78 -8.99 2.27
C THR A 280 -4.21 -9.93 3.39
N LEU A 281 -5.51 -10.19 3.46
CA LEU A 281 -6.14 -11.00 4.48
C LEU A 281 -6.90 -12.18 3.88
N VAL A 282 -7.08 -13.24 4.68
CA VAL A 282 -8.14 -14.23 4.49
C VAL A 282 -9.03 -14.26 5.73
N VAL A 283 -10.35 -14.29 5.52
CA VAL A 283 -11.31 -14.51 6.62
C VAL A 283 -11.23 -15.96 7.07
N THR A 284 -11.06 -16.19 8.36
CA THR A 284 -11.04 -17.50 9.01
C THR A 284 -12.38 -17.80 9.70
N ASP A 285 -12.53 -18.96 10.33
CA ASP A 285 -13.75 -19.34 11.05
C ASP A 285 -14.04 -18.46 12.29
N ASP A 286 -13.00 -17.75 12.81
CA ASP A 286 -13.11 -16.95 14.04
C ASP A 286 -12.59 -15.50 13.90
N GLY A 287 -12.01 -15.14 12.76
CA GLY A 287 -11.43 -13.80 12.55
C GLY A 287 -10.86 -13.59 11.15
N ALA A 288 -9.63 -13.09 11.09
CA ALA A 288 -8.84 -12.96 9.87
C ALA A 288 -7.39 -13.36 10.11
N GLU A 289 -6.78 -13.96 9.10
CA GLU A 289 -5.35 -14.21 9.00
C GLU A 289 -4.71 -13.18 8.07
N ILE A 290 -3.58 -12.61 8.47
CA ILE A 290 -2.76 -11.75 7.63
C ILE A 290 -1.84 -12.65 6.80
N LEU A 291 -1.91 -12.55 5.48
CA LEU A 291 -1.08 -13.33 4.56
C LEU A 291 0.26 -12.67 4.21
N THR A 292 0.41 -11.38 4.54
CA THR A 292 1.54 -10.51 4.19
C THR A 292 2.36 -10.13 5.42
N LEU A 293 2.76 -11.10 6.22
CA LEU A 293 3.72 -10.90 7.29
C LEU A 293 5.12 -11.29 6.79
N ALA A 294 6.12 -10.45 7.07
CA ALA A 294 7.51 -10.75 6.75
C ALA A 294 7.97 -12.01 7.51
N PRO A 295 8.86 -12.81 6.92
CA PRO A 295 9.40 -14.03 7.54
C PRO A 295 10.10 -13.81 8.87
#